data_8c2c5618f6fd740b491f91f09df9775a
#
_entry.id   8c2c5618f6fd740b491f91f09df9775a
#
_cell.length_a   1.000
_cell.length_b   1.000
_cell.length_c   1.000
_cell.angle_alpha   90.00
_cell.angle_beta   90.00
_cell.angle_gamma   90.00
#
_symmetry.space_group_name_H-M   'P 1'
#
loop_
_entity.id
_entity.type
_entity.pdbx_description
1 polymer ?
#
loop_
_entity_poly.entity_id
_entity_poly.type
_entity_poly.pdbx_seq_one_letter_code
_entity_poly.pdbx_strand_id
1 'polypeptide(L)'
;SQLPRRIKQGGNPTVKVETVNGNFFKFSPTENYTPLAPGDSMRIIFRCSYKLDRNSHIPEGVYWVETVDGKEGKPLPIALNALPLPSPESIIGYPDASKIFESNLRLTDVSTLKVSDILPSVKKALPIEGSVMLESQVAMTFPDDFAVEAKLLRTKLAEVYGVEVVETAPVTIILEHLTDPTEAVNDEYYTIHVEDNQIKMSAATSHGIFNGTQSLLAMLKGKQAPYQLEA
;
A
#
# COMPACT_ATOMS: atom_id res chain seq x y z
N SER A 1 -10.47 -20.99 -6.97
CA SER A 1 -11.22 -19.94 -6.27
C SER A 1 -10.29 -19.12 -5.40
N GLN A 2 -10.39 -17.82 -5.48
CA GLN A 2 -9.73 -16.91 -4.54
C GLN A 2 -10.61 -16.71 -3.32
N LEU A 3 -10.05 -16.96 -2.15
CA LEU A 3 -10.69 -16.73 -0.86
C LEU A 3 -9.79 -15.85 -0.02
N PRO A 4 -10.29 -14.79 0.60
CA PRO A 4 -9.46 -13.81 1.29
C PRO A 4 -8.78 -14.36 2.55
N ARG A 5 -9.00 -15.63 2.93
CA ARG A 5 -8.56 -16.15 4.23
C ARG A 5 -8.37 -17.67 4.23
N ARG A 6 -7.53 -18.15 5.14
CA ARG A 6 -7.24 -19.58 5.30
C ARG A 6 -8.51 -20.38 5.52
N ILE A 7 -8.75 -21.37 4.64
CA ILE A 7 -9.77 -22.37 4.86
C ILE A 7 -9.23 -23.37 5.89
N LYS A 8 -10.01 -23.62 6.92
CA LYS A 8 -9.85 -24.79 7.76
C LYS A 8 -10.73 -25.89 7.15
N GLN A 9 -10.15 -27.01 6.79
CA GLN A 9 -10.89 -28.16 6.32
C GLN A 9 -12.00 -28.49 7.33
N GLY A 10 -13.22 -28.54 6.91
CA GLY A 10 -14.36 -28.82 7.76
C GLY A 10 -15.37 -29.68 7.04
N GLY A 11 -15.52 -30.91 7.51
CA GLY A 11 -16.78 -31.61 7.48
C GLY A 11 -17.35 -32.12 6.15
N ASN A 12 -16.60 -32.05 5.04
CA ASN A 12 -17.05 -32.69 3.80
C ASN A 12 -16.17 -33.89 3.46
N PRO A 13 -16.63 -35.14 3.69
CA PRO A 13 -15.82 -36.34 3.44
C PRO A 13 -15.54 -36.59 1.96
N THR A 14 -16.31 -35.96 1.06
CA THR A 14 -16.26 -36.20 -0.39
C THR A 14 -15.34 -35.21 -1.13
N VAL A 15 -14.93 -34.12 -0.47
CA VAL A 15 -14.10 -33.07 -1.08
C VAL A 15 -12.99 -32.65 -0.14
N LYS A 16 -11.75 -32.65 -0.61
CA LYS A 16 -10.61 -32.05 0.09
C LYS A 16 -10.34 -30.65 -0.44
N VAL A 17 -9.78 -29.80 0.42
CA VAL A 17 -9.40 -28.42 0.09
C VAL A 17 -7.90 -28.29 0.29
N GLU A 18 -7.22 -27.76 -0.71
CA GLU A 18 -5.78 -27.53 -0.69
C GLU A 18 -5.48 -26.06 -1.00
N THR A 19 -4.54 -25.46 -0.29
CA THR A 19 -4.01 -24.15 -0.63
C THR A 19 -2.99 -24.33 -1.76
N VAL A 20 -3.22 -23.69 -2.89
CA VAL A 20 -2.31 -23.72 -4.04
C VAL A 20 -1.26 -22.62 -3.87
N ASN A 21 -1.72 -21.37 -3.66
CA ASN A 21 -0.85 -20.22 -3.43
C ASN A 21 -1.67 -19.09 -2.76
N GLY A 22 -1.19 -18.58 -1.65
CA GLY A 22 -1.83 -17.46 -0.96
C GLY A 22 -3.32 -17.71 -0.68
N ASN A 23 -4.18 -16.97 -1.37
CA ASN A 23 -5.63 -17.06 -1.29
C ASN A 23 -6.28 -17.95 -2.37
N PHE A 24 -5.47 -18.64 -3.14
CA PHE A 24 -5.95 -19.54 -4.18
C PHE A 24 -6.08 -20.97 -3.66
N PHE A 25 -7.27 -21.55 -3.78
CA PHE A 25 -7.62 -22.84 -3.22
C PHE A 25 -8.14 -23.79 -4.30
N LYS A 26 -7.74 -25.06 -4.18
CA LYS A 26 -8.20 -26.16 -5.00
C LYS A 26 -9.11 -27.07 -4.18
N PHE A 27 -10.27 -27.34 -4.72
CA PHE A 27 -11.22 -28.33 -4.21
C PHE A 27 -11.14 -29.57 -5.08
N SER A 28 -10.83 -30.71 -4.51
CA SER A 28 -10.66 -31.97 -5.26
C SER A 28 -11.51 -33.06 -4.64
N PRO A 29 -12.06 -33.99 -5.45
CA PRO A 29 -12.78 -35.14 -4.93
C PRO A 29 -11.87 -36.02 -4.08
N THR A 30 -12.44 -36.68 -3.08
CA THR A 30 -11.82 -37.76 -2.33
C THR A 30 -12.25 -39.12 -2.89
N GLU A 31 -11.72 -40.21 -2.34
CA GLU A 31 -12.14 -41.56 -2.64
C GLU A 31 -13.63 -41.84 -2.36
N ASN A 32 -14.22 -41.06 -1.46
CA ASN A 32 -15.65 -41.15 -1.10
C ASN A 32 -16.56 -40.31 -2.01
N TYR A 33 -16.01 -39.70 -3.05
CA TYR A 33 -16.79 -38.87 -3.96
C TYR A 33 -17.59 -39.75 -4.95
N THR A 34 -18.86 -39.46 -5.09
CA THR A 34 -19.70 -40.02 -6.12
C THR A 34 -19.95 -38.98 -7.20
N PRO A 35 -19.68 -39.30 -8.48
CA PRO A 35 -19.99 -38.41 -9.59
C PRO A 35 -21.43 -37.94 -9.60
N LEU A 36 -21.67 -36.67 -9.88
CA LEU A 36 -23.00 -36.11 -10.01
C LEU A 36 -23.63 -36.51 -11.35
N ALA A 37 -24.87 -36.92 -11.33
CA ALA A 37 -25.67 -37.09 -12.55
C ALA A 37 -26.11 -35.71 -13.09
N PRO A 38 -26.49 -35.62 -14.37
CA PRO A 38 -27.03 -34.39 -14.93
C PRO A 38 -28.26 -33.89 -14.13
N GLY A 39 -28.20 -32.64 -13.69
CA GLY A 39 -29.23 -32.03 -12.86
C GLY A 39 -28.99 -32.14 -11.36
N ASP A 40 -28.04 -32.95 -10.93
CA ASP A 40 -27.70 -33.07 -9.49
C ASP A 40 -26.89 -31.87 -9.00
N SER A 41 -26.89 -31.71 -7.69
CA SER A 41 -26.11 -30.67 -6.99
C SER A 41 -25.36 -31.26 -5.81
N MET A 42 -24.21 -30.67 -5.49
CA MET A 42 -23.45 -31.02 -4.28
C MET A 42 -23.22 -29.77 -3.43
N ARG A 43 -23.42 -29.94 -2.13
CA ARG A 43 -23.14 -28.91 -1.15
C ARG A 43 -21.77 -29.11 -0.53
N ILE A 44 -20.88 -28.13 -0.72
CA ILE A 44 -19.55 -28.11 -0.09
C ILE A 44 -19.59 -27.09 1.05
N ILE A 45 -19.30 -27.55 2.28
CA ILE A 45 -19.24 -26.69 3.45
C ILE A 45 -17.79 -26.59 3.89
N PHE A 46 -17.31 -25.37 4.04
CA PHE A 46 -15.98 -25.10 4.57
C PHE A 46 -16.02 -23.93 5.56
N ARG A 47 -15.03 -23.87 6.44
CA ARG A 47 -14.88 -22.78 7.42
C ARG A 47 -13.66 -21.95 7.08
N CYS A 48 -13.82 -20.64 7.12
CA CYS A 48 -12.73 -19.67 7.04
C CYS A 48 -12.33 -19.18 8.43
N SER A 49 -11.12 -18.64 8.55
CA SER A 49 -10.57 -18.16 9.83
C SER A 49 -11.25 -16.91 10.40
N TYR A 50 -12.17 -16.29 9.67
CA TYR A 50 -12.87 -15.06 10.07
C TYR A 50 -14.31 -15.05 9.59
N LYS A 51 -15.08 -14.05 10.06
CA LYS A 51 -16.47 -13.85 9.64
C LYS A 51 -16.53 -13.46 8.16
N LEU A 52 -17.54 -13.96 7.47
CA LEU A 52 -17.90 -13.55 6.11
C LEU A 52 -18.88 -12.36 6.25
N ASP A 53 -18.34 -11.16 6.27
CA ASP A 53 -19.08 -9.93 6.58
C ASP A 53 -18.94 -8.81 5.52
N ARG A 54 -18.24 -9.10 4.43
CA ARG A 54 -18.02 -8.14 3.33
C ARG A 54 -18.11 -8.85 1.98
N ASN A 55 -18.54 -8.10 0.96
CA ASN A 55 -18.60 -8.63 -0.41
C ASN A 55 -17.24 -9.13 -0.91
N SER A 56 -16.14 -8.49 -0.49
CA SER A 56 -14.78 -8.94 -0.80
C SER A 56 -14.38 -10.28 -0.15
N HIS A 57 -15.21 -10.82 0.73
CA HIS A 57 -15.00 -12.14 1.32
C HIS A 57 -15.72 -13.26 0.56
N ILE A 58 -16.50 -12.91 -0.46
CA ILE A 58 -17.15 -13.90 -1.34
C ILE A 58 -16.07 -14.51 -2.24
N PRO A 59 -16.09 -15.82 -2.48
CA PRO A 59 -15.15 -16.44 -3.42
C PRO A 59 -15.29 -15.83 -4.81
N GLU A 60 -14.16 -15.48 -5.41
CA GLU A 60 -14.10 -14.94 -6.77
C GLU A 60 -13.25 -15.85 -7.67
N GLY A 61 -13.37 -15.69 -8.99
CA GLY A 61 -12.59 -16.42 -9.95
C GLY A 61 -12.77 -17.94 -9.85
N VAL A 62 -13.99 -18.40 -9.58
CA VAL A 62 -14.31 -19.84 -9.49
C VAL A 62 -14.36 -20.44 -10.89
N TYR A 63 -13.70 -21.56 -11.10
CA TYR A 63 -13.73 -22.30 -12.34
C TYR A 63 -13.53 -23.79 -12.10
N TRP A 64 -13.97 -24.61 -13.04
CA TRP A 64 -13.73 -26.04 -13.06
C TRP A 64 -12.47 -26.39 -13.86
N VAL A 65 -11.80 -27.44 -13.42
CA VAL A 65 -10.76 -28.09 -14.21
C VAL A 65 -11.12 -29.57 -14.27
N GLU A 66 -11.39 -30.05 -15.47
CA GLU A 66 -11.58 -31.48 -15.69
C GLU A 66 -10.24 -32.20 -15.60
N THR A 67 -10.22 -33.36 -14.95
CA THR A 67 -9.04 -34.20 -14.87
C THR A 67 -9.31 -35.53 -15.56
N VAL A 68 -8.61 -35.78 -16.66
CA VAL A 68 -8.68 -37.03 -17.43
C VAL A 68 -7.33 -37.73 -17.38
N ASP A 69 -7.30 -38.96 -16.92
CA ASP A 69 -6.08 -39.78 -16.79
C ASP A 69 -4.97 -39.06 -15.97
N GLY A 70 -5.37 -38.34 -14.91
CA GLY A 70 -4.47 -37.62 -14.05
C GLY A 70 -3.92 -36.29 -14.63
N LYS A 71 -4.32 -35.90 -15.82
CA LYS A 71 -3.94 -34.63 -16.45
C LYS A 71 -5.06 -33.61 -16.31
N GLU A 72 -4.70 -32.40 -15.89
CA GLU A 72 -5.61 -31.27 -15.81
C GLU A 72 -5.88 -30.69 -17.21
N GLY A 73 -7.15 -30.50 -17.52
CA GLY A 73 -7.65 -29.89 -18.73
C GLY A 73 -7.64 -28.36 -18.67
N LYS A 74 -8.31 -27.73 -19.63
CA LYS A 74 -8.48 -26.27 -19.65
C LYS A 74 -9.48 -25.83 -18.59
N PRO A 75 -9.29 -24.64 -17.96
CA PRO A 75 -10.27 -24.06 -17.05
C PRO A 75 -11.62 -23.81 -17.75
N LEU A 76 -12.70 -24.26 -17.15
CA LEU A 76 -14.06 -24.00 -17.60
C LEU A 76 -14.70 -22.98 -16.66
N PRO A 77 -15.16 -21.83 -17.16
CA PRO A 77 -15.76 -20.80 -16.32
C PRO A 77 -17.06 -21.31 -15.67
N ILE A 78 -17.32 -20.86 -14.46
CA ILE A 78 -18.54 -21.14 -13.72
C ILE A 78 -19.28 -19.82 -13.51
N ALA A 79 -20.59 -19.83 -13.74
CA ALA A 79 -21.44 -18.74 -13.31
C ALA A 79 -21.56 -18.78 -11.77
N LEU A 80 -21.07 -17.74 -11.10
CA LEU A 80 -21.18 -17.59 -9.65
C LEU A 80 -22.40 -16.73 -9.33
N ASN A 81 -23.35 -17.28 -8.59
CA ASN A 81 -24.46 -16.54 -8.02
C ASN A 81 -24.27 -16.46 -6.51
N ALA A 82 -23.81 -15.34 -6.03
CA ALA A 82 -23.59 -15.11 -4.60
C ALA A 82 -24.91 -14.67 -3.95
N LEU A 83 -25.32 -15.38 -2.91
CA LEU A 83 -26.44 -14.91 -2.07
C LEU A 83 -26.00 -13.67 -1.28
N PRO A 84 -26.95 -12.76 -0.98
CA PRO A 84 -26.67 -11.63 -0.13
C PRO A 84 -26.06 -12.07 1.20
N LEU A 85 -25.05 -11.34 1.66
CA LEU A 85 -24.51 -11.54 3.00
C LEU A 85 -25.60 -11.26 4.04
N PRO A 86 -25.52 -11.91 5.21
CA PRO A 86 -26.39 -11.55 6.33
C PRO A 86 -26.30 -10.04 6.61
N SER A 87 -27.42 -9.41 6.92
CA SER A 87 -27.38 -7.98 7.26
C SER A 87 -26.46 -7.77 8.47
N PRO A 88 -25.73 -6.64 8.53
CA PRO A 88 -24.86 -6.33 9.67
C PRO A 88 -25.58 -6.42 11.03
N GLU A 89 -26.87 -6.13 11.04
CA GLU A 89 -27.74 -6.21 12.24
C GLU A 89 -27.89 -7.64 12.78
N SER A 90 -27.78 -8.66 11.91
CA SER A 90 -27.81 -10.07 12.32
C SER A 90 -26.47 -10.56 12.92
N ILE A 91 -25.42 -9.75 12.84
CA ILE A 91 -24.08 -10.10 13.33
C ILE A 91 -23.87 -9.40 14.67
N ILE A 92 -24.03 -10.11 15.77
CA ILE A 92 -23.85 -9.58 17.12
C ILE A 92 -22.48 -8.89 17.25
N GLY A 93 -22.49 -7.62 17.65
CA GLY A 93 -21.30 -6.81 17.90
C GLY A 93 -20.65 -6.19 16.67
N TYR A 94 -21.29 -6.26 15.49
CA TYR A 94 -20.83 -5.51 14.33
C TYR A 94 -21.52 -4.13 14.30
N PRO A 95 -20.78 -3.03 14.26
CA PRO A 95 -21.38 -1.71 14.15
C PRO A 95 -21.95 -1.57 12.72
N ASP A 96 -23.24 -1.25 12.61
CA ASP A 96 -23.84 -0.85 11.35
C ASP A 96 -23.33 0.54 10.91
N ALA A 97 -23.66 0.92 9.68
CA ALA A 97 -23.20 2.20 9.11
C ALA A 97 -23.69 3.39 9.96
N SER A 98 -24.89 3.32 10.55
CA SER A 98 -25.42 4.37 11.41
C SER A 98 -24.62 4.53 12.68
N LYS A 99 -24.28 3.43 13.36
CA LYS A 99 -23.45 3.47 14.58
C LYS A 99 -22.04 3.96 14.32
N ILE A 100 -21.46 3.59 13.16
CA ILE A 100 -20.16 4.12 12.74
C ILE A 100 -20.27 5.63 12.51
N PHE A 101 -21.31 6.09 11.82
CA PHE A 101 -21.53 7.50 11.57
C PHE A 101 -21.71 8.29 12.88
N GLU A 102 -22.57 7.81 13.80
CA GLU A 102 -22.78 8.42 15.12
C GLU A 102 -21.50 8.46 15.97
N SER A 103 -20.69 7.40 15.88
CA SER A 103 -19.38 7.36 16.54
C SER A 103 -18.45 8.42 15.97
N ASN A 104 -18.45 8.59 14.64
CA ASN A 104 -17.60 9.57 13.97
C ASN A 104 -18.05 11.02 14.23
N LEU A 105 -19.34 11.27 14.45
CA LEU A 105 -19.84 12.60 14.87
C LEU A 105 -19.29 13.04 16.23
N ARG A 106 -18.82 12.11 17.06
CA ARG A 106 -18.20 12.40 18.36
C ARG A 106 -16.70 12.66 18.28
N LEU A 107 -16.11 12.49 17.09
CA LEU A 107 -14.70 12.81 16.91
C LEU A 107 -14.51 14.32 17.05
N THR A 108 -13.46 14.68 17.75
CA THR A 108 -13.06 16.08 17.90
C THR A 108 -12.80 16.66 16.51
N ASP A 109 -13.24 17.90 16.30
CA ASP A 109 -12.89 18.65 15.12
C ASP A 109 -11.36 18.77 15.03
N VAL A 110 -10.80 18.13 14.01
CA VAL A 110 -9.34 18.12 13.76
C VAL A 110 -8.92 19.23 12.79
N SER A 111 -9.84 20.08 12.34
CA SER A 111 -9.55 21.17 11.41
C SER A 111 -8.53 22.18 11.96
N THR A 112 -8.43 22.27 13.30
CA THR A 112 -7.46 23.11 13.99
C THR A 112 -6.14 22.40 14.31
N LEU A 113 -6.05 21.08 14.09
CA LEU A 113 -4.80 20.36 14.32
C LEU A 113 -3.83 20.66 13.16
N LYS A 114 -2.63 21.09 13.52
CA LYS A 114 -1.54 21.24 12.56
C LYS A 114 -1.14 19.83 12.11
N VAL A 115 -1.60 19.45 10.92
CA VAL A 115 -1.21 18.18 10.29
C VAL A 115 0.15 18.38 9.62
N SER A 116 1.01 17.40 9.73
CA SER A 116 2.29 17.40 9.01
C SER A 116 2.07 17.46 7.49
N ASP A 117 2.85 18.27 6.80
CA ASP A 117 2.87 18.31 5.34
C ASP A 117 3.36 16.98 4.73
N ILE A 118 4.06 16.18 5.53
CA ILE A 118 4.59 14.86 5.13
C ILE A 118 3.71 13.76 5.70
N LEU A 119 3.16 12.91 4.83
CA LEU A 119 2.33 11.76 5.19
C LEU A 119 2.89 10.47 4.56
N PRO A 120 3.11 9.41 5.34
CA PRO A 120 2.97 9.33 6.80
C PRO A 120 3.92 10.29 7.53
N SER A 121 3.53 10.72 8.73
CA SER A 121 4.32 11.68 9.52
C SER A 121 5.72 11.15 9.82
N VAL A 122 6.69 12.04 9.80
CA VAL A 122 8.08 11.72 10.14
C VAL A 122 8.21 11.27 11.60
N LYS A 123 9.15 10.37 11.87
CA LYS A 123 9.39 9.85 13.22
C LYS A 123 9.93 10.92 14.18
N LYS A 124 10.74 11.85 13.64
CA LYS A 124 11.37 12.92 14.41
C LYS A 124 11.46 14.15 13.54
N ALA A 125 10.95 15.26 14.05
CA ALA A 125 11.15 16.58 13.49
C ALA A 125 11.79 17.45 14.58
N LEU A 126 12.87 18.15 14.21
CA LEU A 126 13.55 19.10 15.08
C LEU A 126 13.49 20.44 14.33
N PRO A 127 12.59 21.34 14.71
CA PRO A 127 12.55 22.65 14.10
C PRO A 127 13.83 23.42 14.45
N ILE A 128 14.46 23.97 13.44
CA ILE A 128 15.61 24.86 13.55
C ILE A 128 15.13 26.24 13.13
N GLU A 129 15.72 27.29 13.63
CA GLU A 129 15.39 28.64 13.17
C GLU A 129 15.93 28.86 11.77
N GLY A 130 15.07 29.30 10.87
CA GLY A 130 15.41 29.60 9.49
C GLY A 130 14.44 29.03 8.47
N SER A 131 14.67 29.38 7.23
CA SER A 131 13.92 28.84 6.09
C SER A 131 14.75 28.91 4.83
N VAL A 132 14.50 28.03 3.89
CA VAL A 132 15.08 28.04 2.54
C VAL A 132 14.02 28.43 1.55
N MET A 133 14.31 29.41 0.71
CA MET A 133 13.41 29.86 -0.33
C MET A 133 13.80 29.21 -1.66
N LEU A 134 12.99 28.26 -2.11
CA LEU A 134 13.18 27.58 -3.38
C LEU A 134 12.46 28.38 -4.48
N GLU A 135 13.21 29.02 -5.34
CA GLU A 135 12.71 29.79 -6.48
C GLU A 135 12.57 28.91 -7.73
N SER A 136 12.66 29.50 -8.91
CA SER A 136 12.53 28.79 -10.18
C SER A 136 13.76 27.95 -10.57
N GLN A 137 14.88 28.10 -9.87
CA GLN A 137 16.11 27.38 -10.14
C GLN A 137 16.76 26.85 -8.86
N VAL A 138 17.38 25.68 -8.96
CA VAL A 138 18.11 25.03 -7.87
C VAL A 138 19.33 24.29 -8.43
N ALA A 139 20.43 24.28 -7.70
CA ALA A 139 21.54 23.38 -8.00
C ALA A 139 21.31 22.01 -7.36
N MET A 140 21.92 20.96 -7.90
CA MET A 140 21.79 19.62 -7.33
C MET A 140 23.12 18.88 -7.42
N THR A 141 23.50 18.26 -6.29
CA THR A 141 24.68 17.38 -6.22
C THR A 141 24.26 16.01 -5.67
N PHE A 142 24.87 14.95 -6.20
CA PHE A 142 24.57 13.58 -5.80
C PHE A 142 25.69 12.63 -6.20
N PRO A 143 25.92 11.52 -5.50
CA PRO A 143 26.81 10.45 -5.92
C PRO A 143 26.16 9.60 -7.02
N ASP A 144 26.97 8.90 -7.81
CA ASP A 144 26.51 8.14 -8.99
C ASP A 144 25.44 7.08 -8.68
N ASP A 145 25.51 6.45 -7.53
CA ASP A 145 24.55 5.44 -7.09
C ASP A 145 23.17 6.00 -6.72
N PHE A 146 23.04 7.32 -6.59
CA PHE A 146 21.75 8.01 -6.43
C PHE A 146 21.26 8.73 -7.71
N ALA A 147 21.88 8.44 -8.84
CA ALA A 147 21.57 9.13 -10.11
C ALA A 147 20.10 8.92 -10.58
N VAL A 148 19.50 7.77 -10.26
CA VAL A 148 18.11 7.46 -10.62
C VAL A 148 17.14 8.35 -9.85
N GLU A 149 17.34 8.47 -8.53
CA GLU A 149 16.54 9.29 -7.63
C GLU A 149 16.72 10.78 -7.92
N ALA A 150 17.95 11.20 -8.19
CA ALA A 150 18.27 12.56 -8.62
C ALA A 150 17.55 12.94 -9.94
N LYS A 151 17.53 12.03 -10.91
CA LYS A 151 16.78 12.21 -12.16
C LYS A 151 15.30 12.33 -11.93
N LEU A 152 14.73 11.45 -11.08
CA LEU A 152 13.32 11.51 -10.71
C LEU A 152 12.97 12.85 -10.08
N LEU A 153 13.75 13.28 -9.07
CA LEU A 153 13.53 14.55 -8.39
C LEU A 153 13.61 15.73 -9.36
N ARG A 154 14.65 15.77 -10.20
CA ARG A 154 14.80 16.80 -11.26
C ARG A 154 13.58 16.88 -12.15
N THR A 155 13.08 15.74 -12.64
CA THR A 155 11.92 15.68 -13.51
C THR A 155 10.69 16.23 -12.80
N LYS A 156 10.45 15.81 -11.55
CA LYS A 156 9.29 16.26 -10.77
C LYS A 156 9.35 17.74 -10.41
N LEU A 157 10.52 18.25 -10.06
CA LEU A 157 10.72 19.67 -9.78
C LEU A 157 10.39 20.51 -11.03
N ALA A 158 10.87 20.11 -12.20
CA ALA A 158 10.60 20.85 -13.44
C ALA A 158 9.12 20.74 -13.89
N GLU A 159 8.58 19.52 -13.98
CA GLU A 159 7.24 19.28 -14.56
C GLU A 159 6.09 19.72 -13.65
N VAL A 160 6.25 19.58 -12.34
CA VAL A 160 5.15 19.78 -11.38
C VAL A 160 5.27 21.12 -10.66
N TYR A 161 6.49 21.53 -10.35
CA TYR A 161 6.75 22.71 -9.52
C TYR A 161 7.39 23.88 -10.27
N GLY A 162 7.75 23.71 -11.55
CA GLY A 162 8.36 24.75 -12.35
C GLY A 162 9.76 25.17 -11.86
N VAL A 163 10.47 24.27 -11.15
CA VAL A 163 11.80 24.49 -10.61
C VAL A 163 12.83 23.74 -11.47
N GLU A 164 13.68 24.47 -12.17
CA GLU A 164 14.72 23.89 -13.02
C GLU A 164 15.98 23.56 -12.22
N VAL A 165 16.58 22.40 -12.47
CA VAL A 165 17.88 22.05 -11.91
C VAL A 165 18.96 22.49 -12.85
N VAL A 166 19.77 23.43 -12.39
CA VAL A 166 20.86 24.07 -13.12
C VAL A 166 22.23 23.78 -12.47
N GLU A 167 23.33 24.15 -13.13
CA GLU A 167 24.65 23.89 -12.61
C GLU A 167 24.98 24.72 -11.35
N THR A 168 24.49 25.95 -11.28
CA THR A 168 24.71 26.85 -10.16
C THR A 168 23.46 27.65 -9.84
N ALA A 169 23.03 27.64 -8.59
CA ALA A 169 21.87 28.39 -8.08
C ALA A 169 22.12 28.81 -6.62
N PRO A 170 21.35 29.78 -6.09
CA PRO A 170 21.45 30.19 -4.69
C PRO A 170 21.14 29.06 -3.70
N VAL A 171 20.24 28.14 -4.05
CA VAL A 171 19.88 26.98 -3.24
C VAL A 171 20.43 25.71 -3.88
N THR A 172 20.94 24.82 -3.06
CA THR A 172 21.47 23.52 -3.51
C THR A 172 20.73 22.38 -2.81
N ILE A 173 20.24 21.43 -3.60
CA ILE A 173 19.77 20.13 -3.10
C ILE A 173 20.97 19.18 -3.12
N ILE A 174 21.23 18.54 -1.99
CA ILE A 174 22.34 17.61 -1.81
C ILE A 174 21.76 16.24 -1.49
N LEU A 175 22.05 15.24 -2.31
CA LEU A 175 21.78 13.83 -1.99
C LEU A 175 23.13 13.23 -1.56
N GLU A 176 23.18 12.62 -0.40
CA GLU A 176 24.44 12.07 0.12
C GLU A 176 24.22 10.81 0.95
N HIS A 177 25.28 10.05 1.17
CA HIS A 177 25.24 8.94 2.12
C HIS A 177 25.23 9.45 3.55
N LEU A 178 24.57 8.70 4.44
CA LEU A 178 24.68 8.94 5.88
C LEU A 178 26.17 8.88 6.29
N THR A 179 26.56 9.83 7.13
CA THR A 179 27.91 9.87 7.70
C THR A 179 28.17 8.64 8.58
N ASP A 180 27.14 8.22 9.33
CA ASP A 180 27.17 6.99 10.11
C ASP A 180 26.03 6.06 9.61
N PRO A 181 26.35 5.04 8.80
CA PRO A 181 25.34 4.09 8.30
C PRO A 181 24.62 3.32 9.41
N THR A 182 25.18 3.25 10.63
CA THR A 182 24.53 2.54 11.76
C THR A 182 23.31 3.28 12.29
N GLU A 183 23.12 4.55 11.96
CA GLU A 183 21.88 5.29 12.26
C GLU A 183 20.69 4.77 11.46
N ALA A 184 20.90 4.14 10.32
CA ALA A 184 19.85 3.58 9.50
C ALA A 184 19.26 2.34 10.16
N VAL A 185 18.01 2.45 10.62
CA VAL A 185 17.26 1.33 11.22
C VAL A 185 16.77 0.32 10.19
N ASN A 186 16.73 0.69 8.92
CA ASN A 186 16.36 -0.14 7.75
C ASN A 186 16.78 0.57 6.46
N ASP A 187 16.57 -0.08 5.32
CA ASP A 187 16.92 0.43 3.99
C ASP A 187 16.08 1.65 3.55
N GLU A 188 14.98 1.94 4.23
CA GLU A 188 14.08 3.04 3.95
C GLU A 188 14.41 4.32 4.75
N TYR A 189 15.38 4.22 5.66
CA TYR A 189 15.74 5.33 6.55
C TYR A 189 16.39 6.47 5.77
N TYR A 190 15.97 7.69 6.08
CA TYR A 190 16.53 8.93 5.54
C TYR A 190 16.41 10.06 6.55
N THR A 191 17.18 11.10 6.34
CA THR A 191 17.07 12.40 6.99
C THR A 191 16.97 13.52 5.96
N ILE A 192 16.27 14.59 6.31
CA ILE A 192 16.24 15.84 5.53
C ILE A 192 16.63 16.97 6.48
N HIS A 193 17.60 17.77 6.08
CA HIS A 193 18.01 19.00 6.74
C HIS A 193 17.80 20.16 5.78
N VAL A 194 17.17 21.22 6.27
CA VAL A 194 16.87 22.44 5.51
C VAL A 194 17.51 23.60 6.24
N GLU A 195 18.68 24.08 5.78
CA GLU A 195 19.44 25.14 6.41
C GLU A 195 20.42 25.78 5.42
N ASP A 196 20.88 27.00 5.67
CA ASP A 196 21.97 27.66 4.96
C ASP A 196 21.85 27.60 3.42
N ASN A 197 20.66 27.80 2.88
CA ASN A 197 20.36 27.65 1.45
C ASN A 197 20.64 26.24 0.89
N GLN A 198 20.62 25.24 1.74
CA GLN A 198 20.78 23.84 1.35
C GLN A 198 19.57 23.00 1.78
N ILE A 199 19.23 22.04 0.95
CA ILE A 199 18.29 20.97 1.27
C ILE A 199 19.06 19.66 1.16
N LYS A 200 19.50 19.14 2.29
CA LYS A 200 20.36 17.97 2.36
C LYS A 200 19.54 16.73 2.69
N MET A 201 19.58 15.75 1.83
CA MET A 201 18.95 14.44 2.04
C MET A 201 20.02 13.38 2.17
N SER A 202 20.06 12.71 3.32
CA SER A 202 21.05 11.69 3.62
C SER A 202 20.39 10.35 3.88
N ALA A 203 20.87 9.26 3.27
CA ALA A 203 20.43 7.90 3.47
C ALA A 203 21.56 6.90 3.29
N ALA A 204 21.37 5.67 3.79
CA ALA A 204 22.31 4.58 3.55
C ALA A 204 22.13 3.93 2.18
N THR A 205 20.92 4.05 1.59
CA THR A 205 20.52 3.37 0.34
C THR A 205 19.76 4.31 -0.60
N SER A 206 19.69 3.95 -1.86
CA SER A 206 18.86 4.61 -2.87
C SER A 206 17.36 4.59 -2.49
N HIS A 207 16.89 3.54 -1.80
CA HIS A 207 15.52 3.45 -1.30
C HIS A 207 15.21 4.55 -0.26
N GLY A 208 16.15 4.78 0.67
CA GLY A 208 16.04 5.89 1.63
C GLY A 208 16.03 7.26 0.93
N ILE A 209 16.91 7.49 -0.06
CA ILE A 209 16.90 8.72 -0.87
C ILE A 209 15.60 8.88 -1.64
N PHE A 210 15.06 7.81 -2.22
CA PHE A 210 13.74 7.87 -2.86
C PHE A 210 12.66 8.37 -1.88
N ASN A 211 12.60 7.82 -0.67
CA ASN A 211 11.64 8.25 0.35
C ASN A 211 11.87 9.70 0.78
N GLY A 212 13.12 10.13 0.91
CA GLY A 212 13.48 11.53 1.15
C GLY A 212 12.99 12.45 0.04
N THR A 213 13.13 12.06 -1.22
CA THR A 213 12.63 12.85 -2.36
C THR A 213 11.10 12.97 -2.34
N GLN A 214 10.37 11.89 -2.00
CA GLN A 214 8.91 11.95 -1.85
C GLN A 214 8.49 12.92 -0.73
N SER A 215 9.22 12.93 0.37
CA SER A 215 8.96 13.85 1.49
C SER A 215 9.23 15.31 1.10
N LEU A 216 10.32 15.60 0.41
CA LEU A 216 10.57 16.95 -0.11
C LEU A 216 9.45 17.41 -1.06
N LEU A 217 9.02 16.55 -1.99
CA LEU A 217 7.92 16.86 -2.90
C LEU A 217 6.59 17.08 -2.15
N ALA A 218 6.35 16.33 -1.06
CA ALA A 218 5.18 16.56 -0.20
C ALA A 218 5.23 17.92 0.51
N MET A 219 6.39 18.38 0.95
CA MET A 219 6.57 19.70 1.56
C MET A 219 6.28 20.86 0.58
N LEU A 220 6.45 20.62 -0.72
CA LEU A 220 6.14 21.61 -1.77
C LEU A 220 4.67 21.56 -2.20
N LYS A 221 3.99 20.44 -1.99
CA LYS A 221 2.64 20.20 -2.47
C LYS A 221 1.64 21.21 -1.91
N GLY A 222 0.82 21.81 -2.78
CA GLY A 222 -0.20 22.77 -2.40
C GLY A 222 0.32 24.19 -2.12
N LYS A 223 1.63 24.39 -2.18
CA LYS A 223 2.27 25.72 -2.09
C LYS A 223 2.41 26.34 -3.48
N GLN A 224 2.64 27.64 -3.52
CA GLN A 224 2.97 28.37 -4.75
C GLN A 224 4.39 28.85 -4.70
N ALA A 225 5.02 28.93 -5.86
CA ALA A 225 6.36 29.50 -5.97
C ALA A 225 6.38 31.00 -5.60
N PRO A 226 7.41 31.50 -4.91
CA PRO A 226 8.56 30.77 -4.40
C PRO A 226 8.17 29.88 -3.20
N TYR A 227 8.77 28.68 -3.12
CA TYR A 227 8.42 27.69 -2.09
C TYR A 227 9.27 27.93 -0.83
N GLN A 228 8.62 28.32 0.25
CA GLN A 228 9.29 28.42 1.55
C GLN A 228 9.29 27.06 2.25
N LEU A 229 10.48 26.58 2.59
CA LEU A 229 10.72 25.41 3.40
C LEU A 229 11.26 25.84 4.76
N GLU A 230 10.55 25.49 5.83
CA GLU A 230 10.99 25.69 7.20
C GLU A 230 12.18 24.77 7.50
N ALA A 231 13.18 25.31 8.25
CA ALA A 231 14.35 24.58 8.66
C ALA A 231 14.08 23.65 9.84
#